data_b8793dfcdccde6d63eb84a23235e9256
#
_entry.id   b8793dfcdccde6d63eb84a23235e9256
#
_cell.length_a   1.000
_cell.length_b   1.000
_cell.length_c   1.000
_cell.angle_alpha   90.00
_cell.angle_beta   90.00
_cell.angle_gamma   90.00
#
_symmetry.space_group_name_H-M   'P 1'
#
loop_
_entity.id
_entity.type
_entity.pdbx_description
1 polymer ?
#
loop_
_entity_poly.entity_id
_entity_poly.type
_entity_poly.pdbx_seq_one_letter_code
_entity_poly.pdbx_strand_id
1 'polypeptide(L)'
;MGQKEMTVNILPTRTWNRLGMNESQIQIEWSEESVLIKPERLAAGVTWEKEISGKEWDEIQTGMGREYDAMAAECGTAGANRTDTVNGTAVAEENAGAGSIYRLTAEAAAVLQNENTEWTVLCVDYKNGSYQNRLCLDAKENSRLNVLIVFRSGEDAQGTSSFQVKVHVEKNAKVQLQEVQLLGAGYTCLSDIGASCGENATFELLKLELGAGKVYAGCLTELEGKKSAFDAKIGYYTSVNQKLDMNYTVRHRGKKTESMMEVSGVLQDGSSKLFRGTIDFVPGCAGAKGTEREDVLLLGDDIVNQTIPLILCAEEDVEGNHGASMGDLDDATLFYLCSRGLSREEAERMVARARIDALNELVADEAVQKQVQEFMNQKR
;
A
#
# COMPACT_ATOMS: atom_id res chain seq x y z
N MET A 1 -15.03 16.34 13.64
CA MET A 1 -14.69 16.24 12.21
C MET A 1 -14.30 17.63 11.71
N GLY A 2 -13.18 17.77 11.04
CA GLY A 2 -12.70 19.00 10.44
C GLY A 2 -12.21 18.73 9.03
N GLN A 3 -12.20 19.75 8.18
CA GLN A 3 -11.51 19.65 6.89
C GLN A 3 -10.02 19.93 7.12
N LYS A 4 -9.15 19.08 6.58
CA LYS A 4 -7.69 19.32 6.54
C LYS A 4 -7.25 19.39 5.09
N GLU A 5 -6.39 20.36 4.81
CA GLU A 5 -5.65 20.48 3.55
C GLU A 5 -4.23 20.03 3.79
N MET A 6 -3.68 19.26 2.87
CA MET A 6 -2.29 18.81 2.96
C MET A 6 -1.71 18.53 1.58
N THR A 7 -0.38 18.54 1.53
CA THR A 7 0.39 18.16 0.37
C THR A 7 0.90 16.73 0.56
N VAL A 8 0.57 15.85 -0.39
CA VAL A 8 0.97 14.43 -0.33
C VAL A 8 1.64 14.00 -1.62
N ASN A 9 2.26 12.82 -1.59
CA ASN A 9 2.87 12.20 -2.77
C ASN A 9 3.89 13.11 -3.46
N ILE A 10 4.80 13.69 -2.65
CA ILE A 10 5.78 14.66 -3.09
C ILE A 10 6.97 13.94 -3.74
N LEU A 11 7.31 14.31 -4.97
CA LEU A 11 8.55 13.84 -5.61
C LEU A 11 9.79 14.37 -4.85
N PRO A 12 10.83 13.54 -4.68
CA PRO A 12 12.07 13.98 -4.02
C PRO A 12 12.80 15.09 -4.79
N THR A 13 12.56 15.18 -6.10
CA THR A 13 13.09 16.23 -6.96
C THR A 13 12.00 16.77 -7.86
N ARG A 14 11.82 18.10 -7.88
CA ARG A 14 10.82 18.75 -8.74
C ARG A 14 11.27 18.76 -10.19
N THR A 15 10.57 18.01 -11.03
CA THR A 15 10.91 17.86 -12.46
C THR A 15 9.81 18.40 -13.40
N TRP A 16 8.55 18.33 -13.03
CA TRP A 16 7.41 18.59 -13.90
C TRP A 16 6.54 19.75 -13.41
N ASN A 17 7.17 20.89 -13.08
CA ASN A 17 6.50 22.05 -12.50
C ASN A 17 5.29 22.57 -13.28
N ARG A 18 5.33 22.50 -14.62
CA ARG A 18 4.25 23.02 -15.47
C ARG A 18 3.02 22.10 -15.52
N LEU A 19 3.18 20.82 -15.20
CA LEU A 19 2.12 19.81 -15.29
C LEU A 19 1.43 19.56 -13.94
N GLY A 20 1.90 20.20 -12.86
CA GLY A 20 1.32 20.01 -11.53
C GLY A 20 1.45 18.58 -10.99
N MET A 21 2.46 17.80 -11.45
CA MET A 21 2.60 16.38 -11.14
C MET A 21 3.60 16.08 -10.02
N ASN A 22 4.30 17.09 -9.50
CA ASN A 22 5.34 16.91 -8.47
C ASN A 22 4.80 16.53 -7.10
N GLU A 23 3.57 16.89 -6.81
CA GLU A 23 2.89 16.72 -5.54
C GLU A 23 1.39 16.73 -5.76
N SER A 24 0.62 16.30 -4.78
CA SER A 24 -0.84 16.39 -4.82
C SER A 24 -1.36 17.18 -3.63
N GLN A 25 -2.14 18.21 -3.93
CA GLN A 25 -2.89 18.97 -2.92
C GLN A 25 -4.21 18.24 -2.67
N ILE A 26 -4.47 17.87 -1.43
CA ILE A 26 -5.69 17.17 -1.06
C ILE A 26 -6.44 17.91 0.03
N GLN A 27 -7.77 17.82 -0.04
CA GLN A 27 -8.66 18.26 1.01
C GLN A 27 -9.49 17.07 1.44
N ILE A 28 -9.43 16.72 2.70
CA ILE A 28 -10.09 15.56 3.27
C ILE A 28 -10.92 15.92 4.50
N GLU A 29 -11.98 15.15 4.73
CA GLU A 29 -12.63 15.12 6.03
C GLU A 29 -11.76 14.33 7.01
N TRP A 30 -11.41 14.95 8.11
CA TRP A 30 -10.53 14.38 9.11
C TRP A 30 -11.25 14.09 10.42
N SER A 31 -10.94 12.96 10.99
CA SER A 31 -11.38 12.57 12.34
C SER A 31 -10.22 11.93 13.09
N GLU A 32 -10.22 12.08 14.40
CA GLU A 32 -9.30 11.37 15.28
C GLU A 32 -9.82 9.95 15.63
N GLU A 33 -10.98 9.55 15.12
CA GLU A 33 -11.54 8.23 15.36
C GLU A 33 -10.72 7.17 14.66
N SER A 34 -10.62 5.99 15.28
CA SER A 34 -9.97 4.82 14.69
C SER A 34 -10.91 3.64 14.65
N VAL A 35 -10.74 2.76 13.67
CA VAL A 35 -11.42 1.46 13.66
C VAL A 35 -10.64 0.51 14.56
N LEU A 36 -11.36 -0.27 15.37
CA LEU A 36 -10.73 -1.34 16.14
C LEU A 36 -10.23 -2.42 15.20
N ILE A 37 -8.90 -2.63 15.18
CA ILE A 37 -8.27 -3.69 14.42
C ILE A 37 -8.11 -4.90 15.35
N LYS A 38 -8.60 -6.05 14.89
CA LYS A 38 -8.37 -7.34 15.54
C LYS A 38 -7.84 -8.32 14.49
N PRO A 39 -6.79 -9.09 14.81
CA PRO A 39 -6.40 -10.18 13.93
C PRO A 39 -7.55 -11.20 13.81
N GLU A 40 -7.98 -11.51 12.60
CA GLU A 40 -8.85 -12.66 12.34
C GLU A 40 -8.05 -13.96 12.53
N ARG A 41 -6.78 -13.92 12.16
CA ARG A 41 -5.82 -14.98 12.39
C ARG A 41 -4.48 -14.37 12.78
N LEU A 42 -3.88 -14.87 13.84
CA LEU A 42 -2.52 -14.49 14.27
C LEU A 42 -1.58 -15.65 14.02
N ALA A 43 -0.51 -15.41 13.26
CA ALA A 43 0.49 -16.45 12.97
C ALA A 43 1.25 -16.86 14.23
N ALA A 44 1.68 -18.12 14.29
CA ALA A 44 2.46 -18.61 15.42
C ALA A 44 3.78 -17.84 15.58
N GLY A 45 4.11 -17.49 16.82
CA GLY A 45 5.32 -16.72 17.14
C GLY A 45 5.27 -15.23 16.81
N VAL A 46 4.09 -14.73 16.43
CA VAL A 46 3.84 -13.29 16.26
C VAL A 46 3.08 -12.76 17.47
N THR A 47 3.55 -11.65 18.03
CA THR A 47 2.86 -10.93 19.12
C THR A 47 2.04 -9.77 18.56
N TRP A 48 0.89 -9.51 19.17
CA TRP A 48 0.00 -8.40 18.86
C TRP A 48 -0.14 -7.48 20.06
N GLU A 49 0.22 -6.22 19.88
CA GLU A 49 0.12 -5.21 20.93
C GLU A 49 -0.77 -4.06 20.44
N LYS A 50 -1.55 -3.52 21.36
CA LYS A 50 -2.48 -2.42 21.12
C LYS A 50 -2.05 -1.20 21.94
N GLU A 51 -2.26 -0.01 21.37
CA GLU A 51 -2.04 1.26 22.06
C GLU A 51 -0.56 1.47 22.50
N ILE A 52 0.38 1.14 21.62
CA ILE A 52 1.80 1.37 21.85
C ILE A 52 2.18 2.84 21.67
N SER A 53 3.35 3.24 22.23
CA SER A 53 3.96 4.54 21.91
C SER A 53 4.41 4.55 20.45
N GLY A 54 4.02 5.57 19.70
CA GLY A 54 4.46 5.74 18.29
C GLY A 54 5.83 6.37 18.13
N LYS A 55 6.44 6.90 19.19
CA LYS A 55 7.66 7.74 19.10
C LYS A 55 8.86 7.03 18.49
N GLU A 56 9.07 5.77 18.78
CA GLU A 56 10.17 4.98 18.23
C GLU A 56 10.04 4.73 16.70
N TRP A 57 8.82 4.86 16.19
CA TRP A 57 8.50 4.64 14.78
C TRP A 57 8.44 5.93 13.96
N ASP A 58 8.50 7.09 14.62
CA ASP A 58 8.38 8.39 13.93
C ASP A 58 9.61 8.70 13.05
N GLU A 59 10.75 8.04 13.28
CA GLU A 59 11.95 8.16 12.45
C GLU A 59 11.78 7.48 11.06
N ILE A 60 10.93 6.46 10.95
CA ILE A 60 10.63 5.81 9.68
C ILE A 60 9.71 6.74 8.88
N GLN A 61 10.25 7.31 7.80
CA GLN A 61 9.48 8.16 6.87
C GLN A 61 8.61 7.31 5.95
N THR A 62 7.49 7.87 5.51
CA THR A 62 6.55 7.21 4.62
C THR A 62 6.44 7.87 3.26
N GLY A 63 5.76 7.23 2.32
CA GLY A 63 5.75 7.67 0.92
C GLY A 63 4.90 8.90 0.63
N MET A 64 3.87 9.18 1.43
CA MET A 64 3.02 10.36 1.26
C MET A 64 3.70 11.65 1.71
N GLY A 65 4.66 11.57 2.62
CA GLY A 65 5.52 12.68 3.00
C GLY A 65 5.22 13.29 4.37
N ARG A 66 6.05 14.29 4.74
CA ARG A 66 6.14 14.81 6.11
C ARG A 66 4.86 15.40 6.68
N GLU A 67 4.03 16.04 5.86
CA GLU A 67 2.77 16.63 6.36
C GLU A 67 1.80 15.53 6.80
N TYR A 68 1.73 14.43 6.03
CA TYR A 68 0.94 13.27 6.40
C TYR A 68 1.53 12.54 7.62
N ASP A 69 2.86 12.34 7.67
CA ASP A 69 3.55 11.74 8.81
C ASP A 69 3.30 12.51 10.11
N ALA A 70 3.41 13.83 10.07
CA ALA A 70 3.17 14.68 11.23
C ALA A 70 1.71 14.58 11.72
N MET A 71 0.77 14.60 10.79
CA MET A 71 -0.65 14.46 11.09
C MET A 71 -0.97 13.08 11.70
N ALA A 72 -0.41 12.02 11.15
CA ALA A 72 -0.59 10.66 11.67
C ALA A 72 0.04 10.49 13.07
N ALA A 73 1.15 11.18 13.35
CA ALA A 73 1.81 11.16 14.66
C ALA A 73 1.00 11.88 15.76
N GLU A 74 0.29 12.96 15.42
CA GLU A 74 -0.55 13.69 16.37
C GLU A 74 -1.70 12.85 16.94
N CYS A 75 -2.26 11.93 16.15
CA CYS A 75 -3.41 11.14 16.55
C CYS A 75 -3.14 10.11 17.65
N GLY A 76 -1.91 9.63 17.78
CA GLY A 76 -1.52 8.70 18.87
C GLY A 76 -1.39 9.34 20.25
N THR A 77 -1.37 10.66 20.34
CA THR A 77 -1.11 11.38 21.60
C THR A 77 -2.38 11.82 22.35
N ALA A 78 -3.50 11.93 21.66
CA ALA A 78 -4.75 12.42 22.25
C ALA A 78 -5.41 11.42 23.22
N GLY A 79 -5.13 10.11 23.11
CA GLY A 79 -5.69 9.06 23.95
C GLY A 79 -4.99 8.80 25.28
N ALA A 80 -3.75 9.29 25.46
CA ALA A 80 -2.91 8.96 26.63
C ALA A 80 -3.34 9.62 27.97
N ASN A 81 -4.33 10.52 27.96
CA ASN A 81 -4.77 11.28 29.14
C ASN A 81 -6.22 10.99 29.59
N ARG A 82 -6.89 9.95 29.11
CA ARG A 82 -8.18 9.53 29.64
C ARG A 82 -8.04 8.29 30.49
N THR A 83 -7.74 8.48 31.76
CA THR A 83 -8.03 7.52 32.82
C THR A 83 -9.50 7.70 33.22
N ASP A 84 -10.41 7.10 32.53
CA ASP A 84 -11.77 6.90 33.03
C ASP A 84 -11.83 5.59 33.81
N THR A 85 -11.52 5.68 35.11
CA THR A 85 -11.87 4.67 36.09
C THR A 85 -13.32 4.90 36.51
N VAL A 86 -14.22 4.15 35.95
CA VAL A 86 -15.55 3.97 36.52
C VAL A 86 -15.78 2.49 36.78
N ASN A 87 -15.82 2.18 38.10
CA ASN A 87 -16.35 0.98 38.71
C ASN A 87 -16.32 -0.35 37.93
N GLY A 88 -15.22 -1.08 38.08
CA GLY A 88 -15.20 -2.54 38.31
C GLY A 88 -16.04 -3.50 37.45
N THR A 89 -16.45 -3.17 36.23
CA THR A 89 -17.11 -4.13 35.33
C THR A 89 -16.65 -3.87 33.89
N ALA A 90 -16.02 -4.86 33.28
CA ALA A 90 -15.61 -4.81 31.90
C ALA A 90 -16.84 -4.73 30.98
N VAL A 91 -17.13 -3.53 30.49
CA VAL A 91 -18.05 -3.34 29.38
C VAL A 91 -17.21 -3.41 28.10
N ALA A 92 -17.60 -4.31 27.20
CA ALA A 92 -17.00 -4.42 25.89
C ALA A 92 -17.27 -3.12 25.10
N GLU A 93 -16.31 -2.22 25.07
CA GLU A 93 -16.43 -1.00 24.29
C GLU A 93 -16.07 -1.26 22.82
N GLU A 94 -17.05 -1.05 21.94
CA GLU A 94 -16.94 -1.14 20.49
C GLU A 94 -16.22 0.07 19.85
N ASN A 95 -15.76 1.05 20.62
CA ASN A 95 -15.07 2.22 20.08
C ASN A 95 -13.59 2.20 20.48
N ALA A 96 -12.72 2.03 19.50
CA ALA A 96 -11.31 2.34 19.66
C ALA A 96 -11.16 3.85 19.92
N GLY A 97 -10.45 4.23 20.98
CA GLY A 97 -10.16 5.65 21.26
C GLY A 97 -9.40 6.31 20.13
N ALA A 98 -9.33 7.64 20.14
CA ALA A 98 -8.60 8.42 19.16
C ALA A 98 -7.18 7.88 18.94
N GLY A 99 -6.82 7.60 17.68
CA GLY A 99 -5.46 7.33 17.26
C GLY A 99 -4.80 6.05 17.76
N SER A 100 -5.51 4.93 17.78
CA SER A 100 -4.93 3.64 18.19
C SER A 100 -3.77 3.23 17.28
N ILE A 101 -2.60 2.96 17.90
CA ILE A 101 -1.42 2.42 17.25
C ILE A 101 -1.26 0.96 17.66
N TYR A 102 -1.06 0.11 16.68
CA TYR A 102 -0.89 -1.33 16.86
C TYR A 102 0.51 -1.77 16.46
N ARG A 103 1.01 -2.86 17.06
CA ARG A 103 2.27 -3.48 16.66
C ARG A 103 2.13 -4.99 16.51
N LEU A 104 2.71 -5.49 15.42
CA LEU A 104 2.98 -6.91 15.21
C LEU A 104 4.48 -7.12 15.28
N THR A 105 4.93 -8.02 16.15
CA THR A 105 6.35 -8.35 16.29
C THR A 105 6.57 -9.83 16.04
N ALA A 106 7.51 -10.18 15.17
CA ALA A 106 8.03 -11.53 15.01
C ALA A 106 9.40 -11.65 15.68
N GLU A 107 9.51 -12.54 16.66
CA GLU A 107 10.74 -12.77 17.40
C GLU A 107 11.63 -13.84 16.73
N ALA A 108 12.95 -13.72 16.89
CA ALA A 108 13.94 -14.57 16.25
C ALA A 108 13.79 -16.09 16.53
N ALA A 109 13.29 -16.45 17.69
CA ALA A 109 13.26 -17.85 18.16
C ALA A 109 12.14 -18.70 17.54
N ALA A 110 11.14 -18.10 16.93
CA ALA A 110 9.94 -18.81 16.48
C ALA A 110 10.05 -19.41 15.07
N VAL A 111 11.07 -19.05 14.28
CA VAL A 111 10.99 -19.16 12.82
C VAL A 111 12.07 -20.01 12.17
N LEU A 112 13.23 -20.21 12.79
CA LEU A 112 14.33 -20.91 12.13
C LEU A 112 14.17 -22.44 12.04
N GLN A 113 13.18 -23.05 12.67
CA GLN A 113 12.98 -24.51 12.63
C GLN A 113 11.89 -25.00 11.69
N ASN A 114 10.99 -24.11 11.25
CA ASN A 114 10.03 -24.41 10.19
C ASN A 114 9.93 -23.18 9.28
N GLU A 115 9.87 -23.37 7.98
CA GLU A 115 9.49 -22.32 7.03
C GLU A 115 8.10 -21.80 7.44
N ASN A 116 8.07 -20.78 8.32
CA ASN A 116 6.79 -20.23 8.76
C ASN A 116 6.11 -19.57 7.55
N THR A 117 5.21 -20.29 6.95
CA THR A 117 4.37 -19.84 5.85
C THR A 117 3.03 -19.28 6.37
N GLU A 118 2.84 -19.24 7.68
CA GLU A 118 1.61 -18.75 8.27
C GLU A 118 1.48 -17.23 8.11
N TRP A 119 0.26 -16.79 7.86
CA TRP A 119 -0.10 -15.40 7.67
C TRP A 119 -0.95 -14.88 8.83
N THR A 120 -0.57 -13.73 9.35
CA THR A 120 -1.46 -12.92 10.18
C THR A 120 -2.43 -12.19 9.26
N VAL A 121 -3.72 -12.35 9.48
CA VAL A 121 -4.77 -11.73 8.67
C VAL A 121 -5.52 -10.69 9.50
N LEU A 122 -5.51 -9.46 9.03
CA LEU A 122 -6.21 -8.32 9.62
C LEU A 122 -7.32 -7.87 8.67
N CYS A 123 -8.56 -7.84 9.16
CA CYS A 123 -9.66 -7.22 8.43
C CYS A 123 -10.04 -5.90 9.08
N VAL A 124 -10.10 -4.85 8.27
CA VAL A 124 -10.45 -3.49 8.69
C VAL A 124 -11.76 -3.10 8.04
N ASP A 125 -12.84 -3.17 8.81
CA ASP A 125 -14.19 -2.91 8.33
C ASP A 125 -14.60 -1.46 8.63
N TYR A 126 -14.71 -0.65 7.59
CA TYR A 126 -15.11 0.74 7.69
C TYR A 126 -16.64 0.91 7.53
N LYS A 127 -17.20 1.76 8.38
CA LYS A 127 -18.60 2.25 8.30
C LYS A 127 -18.58 3.69 7.78
N ASN A 128 -19.73 4.35 7.69
CA ASN A 128 -19.77 5.78 7.40
C ASN A 128 -18.93 6.57 8.41
N GLY A 129 -18.07 7.45 7.92
CA GLY A 129 -17.21 8.29 8.75
C GLY A 129 -15.77 8.34 8.30
N SER A 130 -14.97 9.07 9.06
CA SER A 130 -13.54 9.23 8.80
C SER A 130 -12.74 8.56 9.91
N TYR A 131 -11.76 7.75 9.54
CA TYR A 131 -11.00 6.91 10.47
C TYR A 131 -9.52 6.99 10.20
N GLN A 132 -8.73 6.87 11.28
CA GLN A 132 -7.29 6.84 11.21
C GLN A 132 -6.72 5.69 12.03
N ASN A 133 -5.82 4.94 11.43
CA ASN A 133 -5.13 3.84 12.07
C ASN A 133 -3.62 3.86 11.73
N ARG A 134 -2.81 3.40 12.66
CA ARG A 134 -1.38 3.15 12.46
C ARG A 134 -1.07 1.71 12.86
N LEU A 135 -0.22 1.05 12.06
CA LEU A 135 0.28 -0.30 12.32
C LEU A 135 1.79 -0.30 12.19
N CYS A 136 2.46 -0.88 13.18
CA CYS A 136 3.90 -1.10 13.17
C CYS A 136 4.18 -2.58 12.98
N LEU A 137 5.01 -2.92 12.00
CA LEU A 137 5.48 -4.28 11.71
C LEU A 137 6.96 -4.37 12.07
N ASP A 138 7.29 -5.20 13.05
CA ASP A 138 8.62 -5.34 13.61
C ASP A 138 9.13 -6.77 13.44
N ALA A 139 9.99 -6.99 12.46
CA ALA A 139 10.65 -8.27 12.25
C ALA A 139 12.05 -8.24 12.83
N LYS A 140 12.23 -8.95 13.95
CA LYS A 140 13.50 -9.05 14.66
C LYS A 140 14.53 -9.86 13.87
N GLU A 141 15.81 -9.72 14.22
CA GLU A 141 16.91 -10.39 13.51
C GLU A 141 16.63 -11.87 13.28
N ASN A 142 16.83 -12.34 12.04
CA ASN A 142 16.57 -13.71 11.58
C ASN A 142 15.10 -14.18 11.68
N SER A 143 14.12 -13.28 11.74
CA SER A 143 12.70 -13.61 11.80
C SER A 143 11.97 -13.45 10.44
N ARG A 144 10.73 -13.93 10.38
CA ARG A 144 9.80 -13.68 9.27
C ARG A 144 8.46 -13.22 9.79
N LEU A 145 7.88 -12.21 9.13
CA LEU A 145 6.57 -11.67 9.45
C LEU A 145 5.74 -11.56 8.18
N ASN A 146 4.67 -12.34 8.10
CA ASN A 146 3.75 -12.33 6.97
C ASN A 146 2.41 -11.74 7.42
N VAL A 147 1.99 -10.65 6.79
CA VAL A 147 0.77 -9.90 7.16
C VAL A 147 -0.07 -9.63 5.93
N LEU A 148 -1.34 -10.00 5.99
CA LEU A 148 -2.37 -9.66 5.02
C LEU A 148 -3.37 -8.72 5.67
N ILE A 149 -3.57 -7.54 5.08
CA ILE A 149 -4.55 -6.53 5.52
C ILE A 149 -5.63 -6.41 4.46
N VAL A 150 -6.89 -6.51 4.87
CA VAL A 150 -8.03 -6.34 3.97
C VAL A 150 -8.86 -5.16 4.45
N PHE A 151 -8.99 -4.15 3.60
CA PHE A 151 -9.82 -2.96 3.85
C PHE A 151 -11.17 -3.15 3.17
N ARG A 152 -12.25 -3.10 3.96
CA ARG A 152 -13.62 -3.32 3.49
C ARG A 152 -14.55 -2.21 3.94
N SER A 153 -15.58 -1.95 3.14
CA SER A 153 -16.74 -1.14 3.54
C SER A 153 -18.00 -1.63 2.83
N GLY A 154 -19.15 -1.20 3.29
CA GLY A 154 -20.39 -1.33 2.49
C GLY A 154 -20.30 -0.54 1.19
N GLU A 155 -21.03 -0.95 0.17
CA GLU A 155 -21.05 -0.30 -1.16
C GLU A 155 -21.43 1.19 -1.07
N ASP A 156 -22.43 1.52 -0.26
CA ASP A 156 -22.94 2.87 -0.04
C ASP A 156 -22.21 3.65 1.07
N ALA A 157 -21.22 3.03 1.71
CA ALA A 157 -20.49 3.67 2.80
C ALA A 157 -19.62 4.81 2.29
N GLN A 158 -19.56 5.90 3.06
CA GLN A 158 -18.84 7.12 2.69
C GLN A 158 -17.94 7.58 3.83
N GLY A 159 -16.80 8.15 3.45
CA GLY A 159 -15.87 8.72 4.43
C GLY A 159 -14.44 8.79 3.96
N THR A 160 -13.53 8.90 4.93
CA THR A 160 -12.09 8.89 4.71
C THR A 160 -11.47 7.76 5.54
N SER A 161 -10.70 6.90 4.90
CA SER A 161 -9.83 5.95 5.58
C SER A 161 -8.39 6.41 5.48
N SER A 162 -7.71 6.54 6.61
CA SER A 162 -6.28 6.83 6.68
C SER A 162 -5.60 5.67 7.42
N PHE A 163 -4.73 4.96 6.73
CA PHE A 163 -4.02 3.82 7.28
C PHE A 163 -2.52 3.94 6.99
N GLN A 164 -1.73 4.07 8.05
CA GLN A 164 -0.28 4.14 7.96
C GLN A 164 0.36 2.87 8.48
N VAL A 165 1.24 2.28 7.67
CA VAL A 165 2.05 1.12 8.06
C VAL A 165 3.52 1.53 8.14
N LYS A 166 4.17 1.25 9.26
CA LYS A 166 5.61 1.41 9.43
C LYS A 166 6.26 0.05 9.64
N VAL A 167 7.27 -0.25 8.86
CA VAL A 167 7.90 -1.56 8.76
C VAL A 167 9.37 -1.45 9.15
N HIS A 168 9.78 -2.21 10.16
CA HIS A 168 11.17 -2.35 10.55
C HIS A 168 11.60 -3.79 10.30
N VAL A 169 12.62 -3.99 9.47
CA VAL A 169 13.13 -5.30 9.09
C VAL A 169 14.59 -5.41 9.52
N GLU A 170 14.82 -6.08 10.63
CA GLU A 170 16.16 -6.25 11.17
C GLU A 170 17.02 -7.17 10.29
N LYS A 171 18.29 -7.33 10.66
CA LYS A 171 19.26 -8.14 9.92
C LYS A 171 18.76 -9.56 9.64
N ASN A 172 18.90 -10.03 8.38
CA ASN A 172 18.47 -11.34 7.89
C ASN A 172 16.97 -11.62 8.07
N ALA A 173 16.17 -10.62 8.44
CA ALA A 173 14.73 -10.80 8.59
C ALA A 173 14.00 -10.58 7.26
N LYS A 174 12.76 -11.08 7.20
CA LYS A 174 11.88 -10.89 6.04
C LYS A 174 10.49 -10.46 6.50
N VAL A 175 9.96 -9.42 5.87
CA VAL A 175 8.56 -9.03 5.98
C VAL A 175 7.88 -9.21 4.63
N GLN A 176 6.71 -9.87 4.63
CA GLN A 176 5.79 -9.91 3.50
C GLN A 176 4.51 -9.19 3.93
N LEU A 177 4.20 -8.08 3.28
CA LEU A 177 2.97 -7.32 3.50
C LEU A 177 2.08 -7.44 2.26
N GLN A 178 0.84 -7.84 2.48
CA GLN A 178 -0.19 -7.81 1.45
C GLN A 178 -1.31 -6.87 1.90
N GLU A 179 -1.70 -5.94 1.04
CA GLU A 179 -2.82 -5.04 1.25
C GLU A 179 -3.84 -5.20 0.13
N VAL A 180 -5.08 -5.46 0.49
CA VAL A 180 -6.20 -5.60 -0.45
C VAL A 180 -7.27 -4.58 -0.09
N GLN A 181 -7.52 -3.60 -0.97
CA GLN A 181 -8.46 -2.53 -0.75
C GLN A 181 -9.74 -2.76 -1.57
N LEU A 182 -10.85 -2.96 -0.86
CA LEU A 182 -12.20 -3.24 -1.37
C LEU A 182 -13.23 -2.22 -0.85
N LEU A 183 -12.86 -0.95 -0.79
CA LEU A 183 -13.73 0.12 -0.28
C LEU A 183 -14.76 0.55 -1.33
N GLY A 184 -15.93 0.95 -0.88
CA GLY A 184 -16.97 1.53 -1.74
C GLY A 184 -16.54 2.86 -2.38
N ALA A 185 -17.17 3.23 -3.49
CA ALA A 185 -16.84 4.43 -4.27
C ALA A 185 -17.03 5.77 -3.50
N GLY A 186 -17.77 5.77 -2.40
CA GLY A 186 -17.93 6.93 -1.51
C GLY A 186 -16.72 7.22 -0.61
N TYR A 187 -15.70 6.37 -0.61
CA TYR A 187 -14.52 6.54 0.22
C TYR A 187 -13.39 7.31 -0.47
N THR A 188 -12.70 8.13 0.34
CA THR A 188 -11.34 8.60 0.06
C THR A 188 -10.37 7.76 0.89
N CYS A 189 -9.50 6.99 0.24
CA CYS A 189 -8.51 6.11 0.88
C CYS A 189 -7.13 6.77 0.86
N LEU A 190 -6.51 6.89 2.05
CA LEU A 190 -5.11 7.25 2.22
C LEU A 190 -4.39 6.03 2.80
N SER A 191 -3.52 5.42 2.02
CA SER A 191 -2.73 4.26 2.44
C SER A 191 -1.24 4.56 2.28
N ASP A 192 -0.50 4.59 3.39
CA ASP A 192 0.87 5.04 3.39
C ASP A 192 1.79 4.05 4.10
N ILE A 193 2.91 3.73 3.47
CA ILE A 193 3.87 2.75 3.97
C ILE A 193 5.24 3.39 4.08
N GLY A 194 5.92 3.12 5.19
CA GLY A 194 7.34 3.40 5.36
C GLY A 194 8.08 2.15 5.79
N ALA A 195 9.22 1.85 5.18
CA ALA A 195 10.01 0.67 5.55
C ALA A 195 11.49 0.99 5.69
N SER A 196 12.13 0.39 6.70
CA SER A 196 13.58 0.39 6.90
C SER A 196 14.09 -1.04 6.93
N CYS A 197 15.08 -1.36 6.07
CA CYS A 197 15.62 -2.69 5.86
C CYS A 197 17.09 -2.78 6.24
N GLY A 198 17.41 -3.60 7.24
CA GLY A 198 18.76 -3.88 7.72
C GLY A 198 19.58 -4.77 6.79
N GLU A 199 20.75 -5.25 7.24
CA GLU A 199 21.64 -6.09 6.44
C GLU A 199 20.98 -7.44 6.06
N ASN A 200 21.02 -7.81 4.77
CA ASN A 200 20.35 -8.98 4.18
C ASN A 200 18.84 -9.06 4.46
N ALA A 201 18.21 -7.97 4.87
CA ALA A 201 16.77 -7.93 5.11
C ALA A 201 16.00 -7.85 3.80
N THR A 202 14.77 -8.39 3.80
CA THR A 202 13.89 -8.37 2.62
C THR A 202 12.51 -7.85 3.02
N PHE A 203 12.02 -6.86 2.27
CA PHE A 203 10.62 -6.42 2.33
C PHE A 203 9.93 -6.75 1.01
N GLU A 204 8.84 -7.49 1.08
CA GLU A 204 7.99 -7.79 -0.07
C GLU A 204 6.60 -7.18 0.14
N LEU A 205 6.09 -6.51 -0.88
CA LEU A 205 4.80 -5.82 -0.87
C LEU A 205 3.93 -6.32 -2.03
N LEU A 206 2.74 -6.83 -1.72
CA LEU A 206 1.66 -6.98 -2.69
C LEU A 206 0.54 -6.00 -2.33
N LYS A 207 0.14 -5.15 -3.27
CA LYS A 207 -0.92 -4.17 -3.03
C LYS A 207 -1.95 -4.19 -4.13
N LEU A 208 -3.22 -4.37 -3.76
CA LEU A 208 -4.36 -4.35 -4.68
C LEU A 208 -5.28 -3.18 -4.34
N GLU A 209 -5.32 -2.19 -5.24
CA GLU A 209 -6.19 -1.01 -5.14
C GLU A 209 -7.38 -1.18 -6.09
N LEU A 210 -8.48 -1.72 -5.57
CA LEU A 210 -9.62 -2.14 -6.39
C LEU A 210 -10.88 -1.30 -6.16
N GLY A 211 -10.97 -0.57 -5.06
CA GLY A 211 -12.13 0.21 -4.68
C GLY A 211 -11.82 1.69 -4.44
N ALA A 212 -12.64 2.33 -3.62
CA ALA A 212 -12.66 3.75 -3.27
C ALA A 212 -12.86 4.70 -4.47
N GLY A 213 -13.45 5.87 -4.24
CA GLY A 213 -13.59 6.89 -5.28
C GLY A 213 -12.31 7.69 -5.50
N LYS A 214 -11.54 7.87 -4.42
CA LYS A 214 -10.22 8.51 -4.47
C LYS A 214 -9.23 7.70 -3.64
N VAL A 215 -8.08 7.39 -4.24
CA VAL A 215 -7.00 6.69 -3.56
C VAL A 215 -5.74 7.56 -3.64
N TYR A 216 -5.12 7.77 -2.49
CA TYR A 216 -3.78 8.34 -2.37
C TYR A 216 -2.92 7.29 -1.67
N ALA A 217 -1.98 6.71 -2.39
CA ALA A 217 -1.11 5.65 -1.88
C ALA A 217 0.34 6.10 -1.90
N GLY A 218 1.05 5.88 -0.80
CA GLY A 218 2.46 6.18 -0.67
C GLY A 218 3.26 4.97 -0.19
N CYS A 219 4.50 4.84 -0.63
CA CYS A 219 5.45 3.89 -0.09
C CYS A 219 6.87 4.45 -0.19
N LEU A 220 7.58 4.48 0.93
CA LEU A 220 9.01 4.77 0.96
C LEU A 220 9.75 3.60 1.63
N THR A 221 10.65 2.96 0.89
CA THR A 221 11.50 1.89 1.41
C THR A 221 12.95 2.34 1.42
N GLU A 222 13.55 2.37 2.62
CA GLU A 222 14.97 2.64 2.83
C GLU A 222 15.74 1.30 2.91
N LEU A 223 16.56 1.01 1.91
CA LEU A 223 17.46 -0.14 1.89
C LEU A 223 18.80 0.24 2.53
N GLU A 224 18.83 0.25 3.86
CA GLU A 224 19.97 0.77 4.65
C GLU A 224 21.12 -0.23 4.74
N GLY A 225 20.78 -1.51 4.93
CA GLY A 225 21.76 -2.55 5.12
C GLY A 225 22.32 -3.10 3.81
N LYS A 226 23.56 -3.61 3.86
CA LYS A 226 24.17 -4.31 2.73
C LYS A 226 23.31 -5.50 2.31
N LYS A 227 23.05 -5.65 0.98
CA LYS A 227 22.24 -6.71 0.39
C LYS A 227 20.78 -6.74 0.88
N SER A 228 20.26 -5.65 1.41
CA SER A 228 18.82 -5.57 1.62
C SER A 228 18.07 -5.50 0.29
N ALA A 229 16.84 -5.99 0.28
CA ALA A 229 16.04 -6.11 -0.92
C ALA A 229 14.59 -5.64 -0.71
N PHE A 230 14.01 -5.07 -1.78
CA PHE A 230 12.59 -4.70 -1.85
C PHE A 230 11.97 -5.23 -3.12
N ASP A 231 10.85 -5.95 -3.01
CA ASP A 231 10.06 -6.41 -4.14
C ASP A 231 8.61 -5.95 -3.95
N ALA A 232 8.07 -5.21 -4.91
CA ALA A 232 6.72 -4.71 -4.86
C ALA A 232 5.92 -5.09 -6.10
N LYS A 233 4.74 -5.65 -5.89
CA LYS A 233 3.73 -5.91 -6.92
C LYS A 233 2.49 -5.09 -6.59
N ILE A 234 2.16 -4.16 -7.48
CA ILE A 234 1.03 -3.25 -7.29
C ILE A 234 0.02 -3.51 -8.39
N GLY A 235 -1.19 -3.87 -8.00
CA GLY A 235 -2.31 -4.05 -8.89
C GLY A 235 -3.39 -3.02 -8.66
N TYR A 236 -3.98 -2.48 -9.72
CA TYR A 236 -5.11 -1.58 -9.59
C TYR A 236 -6.14 -1.76 -10.70
N TYR A 237 -7.38 -1.42 -10.36
CA TYR A 237 -8.49 -1.37 -11.29
C TYR A 237 -9.33 -0.14 -10.99
N THR A 238 -9.35 0.82 -11.91
CA THR A 238 -10.13 2.05 -11.74
C THR A 238 -11.39 2.02 -12.60
N SER A 239 -12.50 2.40 -12.00
CA SER A 239 -13.79 2.58 -12.68
C SER A 239 -14.03 4.06 -13.00
N VAL A 240 -15.13 4.34 -13.66
CA VAL A 240 -15.59 5.70 -14.00
C VAL A 240 -15.57 6.63 -12.77
N ASN A 241 -15.02 7.83 -12.93
CA ASN A 241 -14.86 8.86 -11.89
C ASN A 241 -13.92 8.49 -10.72
N GLN A 242 -13.19 7.39 -10.80
CA GLN A 242 -12.18 7.06 -9.79
C GLN A 242 -10.86 7.78 -10.06
N LYS A 243 -10.22 8.23 -8.98
CA LYS A 243 -8.89 8.84 -8.98
C LYS A 243 -7.92 7.99 -8.18
N LEU A 244 -6.80 7.63 -8.82
CA LEU A 244 -5.69 6.92 -8.17
C LEU A 244 -4.41 7.76 -8.27
N ASP A 245 -3.82 8.08 -7.14
CA ASP A 245 -2.59 8.87 -7.02
C ASP A 245 -1.59 8.09 -6.17
N MET A 246 -0.48 7.68 -6.77
CA MET A 246 0.51 6.80 -6.15
C MET A 246 1.90 7.43 -6.18
N ASN A 247 2.66 7.23 -5.09
CA ASN A 247 4.06 7.64 -4.98
C ASN A 247 4.89 6.55 -4.29
N TYR A 248 5.65 5.81 -5.07
CA TYR A 248 6.50 4.72 -4.58
C TYR A 248 7.96 5.11 -4.75
N THR A 249 8.69 5.13 -3.65
CA THR A 249 10.11 5.47 -3.63
C THR A 249 10.90 4.36 -2.97
N VAL A 250 11.95 3.90 -3.63
CA VAL A 250 12.96 3.04 -3.01
C VAL A 250 14.29 3.76 -2.99
N ARG A 251 14.89 3.83 -1.80
CA ARG A 251 16.18 4.50 -1.61
C ARG A 251 17.25 3.49 -1.23
N HIS A 252 18.25 3.36 -2.10
CA HIS A 252 19.39 2.47 -1.94
C HIS A 252 20.50 3.19 -1.17
N ARG A 253 20.74 2.78 0.09
CA ARG A 253 21.83 3.29 0.95
C ARG A 253 22.94 2.27 1.14
N GLY A 254 22.55 1.00 1.33
CA GLY A 254 23.49 -0.11 1.50
C GLY A 254 24.13 -0.55 0.19
N LYS A 255 25.29 -1.21 0.29
CA LYS A 255 25.95 -1.81 -0.88
C LYS A 255 25.22 -3.05 -1.35
N LYS A 256 25.17 -3.24 -2.69
CA LYS A 256 24.59 -4.45 -3.33
C LYS A 256 23.13 -4.67 -2.92
N THR A 257 22.39 -3.61 -2.75
CA THR A 257 20.95 -3.66 -2.49
C THR A 257 20.19 -3.89 -3.80
N GLU A 258 19.03 -4.52 -3.73
CA GLU A 258 18.23 -4.83 -4.92
C GLU A 258 16.79 -4.36 -4.73
N SER A 259 16.19 -3.82 -5.79
CA SER A 259 14.77 -3.51 -5.80
C SER A 259 14.08 -3.82 -7.12
N MET A 260 12.84 -4.32 -7.02
CA MET A 260 11.93 -4.51 -8.14
C MET A 260 10.57 -3.91 -7.79
N MET A 261 10.05 -3.05 -8.66
CA MET A 261 8.69 -2.53 -8.57
C MET A 261 7.94 -2.90 -9.86
N GLU A 262 6.92 -3.72 -9.74
CA GLU A 262 6.04 -4.14 -10.84
C GLU A 262 4.64 -3.58 -10.60
N VAL A 263 4.20 -2.73 -11.51
CA VAL A 263 2.88 -2.07 -11.44
C VAL A 263 2.05 -2.56 -12.62
N SER A 264 0.90 -3.13 -12.35
CA SER A 264 -0.01 -3.62 -13.38
C SER A 264 -1.43 -3.12 -13.13
N GLY A 265 -2.04 -2.49 -14.12
CA GLY A 265 -3.32 -1.89 -13.90
C GLY A 265 -4.25 -1.84 -15.09
N VAL A 266 -5.49 -1.55 -14.77
CA VAL A 266 -6.57 -1.32 -15.74
C VAL A 266 -7.21 0.04 -15.44
N LEU A 267 -7.28 0.89 -16.44
CA LEU A 267 -7.99 2.15 -16.41
C LEU A 267 -9.21 2.08 -17.31
N GLN A 268 -10.39 2.31 -16.76
CA GLN A 268 -11.62 2.43 -17.51
C GLN A 268 -11.91 3.89 -17.86
N ASP A 269 -12.79 4.09 -18.80
CA ASP A 269 -13.26 5.38 -19.26
C ASP A 269 -13.70 6.30 -18.10
N GLY A 270 -13.37 7.60 -18.17
CA GLY A 270 -13.66 8.57 -17.13
C GLY A 270 -12.81 8.44 -15.86
N SER A 271 -11.77 7.60 -15.84
CA SER A 271 -10.87 7.44 -14.69
C SER A 271 -9.56 8.23 -14.82
N SER A 272 -8.89 8.46 -13.70
CA SER A 272 -7.59 9.13 -13.68
C SER A 272 -6.59 8.43 -12.78
N LYS A 273 -5.35 8.29 -13.27
CA LYS A 273 -4.22 7.76 -12.51
C LYS A 273 -3.00 8.66 -12.66
N LEU A 274 -2.32 8.92 -11.54
CA LEU A 274 -0.98 9.48 -11.50
C LEU A 274 -0.08 8.54 -10.69
N PHE A 275 0.91 7.95 -11.33
CA PHE A 275 1.92 7.12 -10.69
C PHE A 275 3.28 7.82 -10.72
N ARG A 276 3.92 7.87 -9.56
CA ARG A 276 5.29 8.35 -9.38
C ARG A 276 6.12 7.19 -8.85
N GLY A 277 7.04 6.66 -9.67
CA GLY A 277 7.99 5.62 -9.29
C GLY A 277 9.40 6.21 -9.21
N THR A 278 10.06 6.06 -8.06
CA THR A 278 11.41 6.61 -7.84
C THR A 278 12.36 5.54 -7.36
N ILE A 279 13.47 5.40 -8.06
CA ILE A 279 14.65 4.66 -7.61
C ILE A 279 15.73 5.70 -7.29
N ASP A 280 16.18 5.75 -6.02
CA ASP A 280 17.14 6.74 -5.53
C ASP A 280 18.42 6.03 -5.06
N PHE A 281 19.48 6.14 -5.86
CA PHE A 281 20.82 5.63 -5.56
C PHE A 281 21.65 6.71 -4.86
N VAL A 282 21.72 6.65 -3.51
CA VAL A 282 22.52 7.62 -2.75
C VAL A 282 24.01 7.25 -2.73
N PRO A 283 24.93 8.21 -2.47
CA PRO A 283 26.35 7.90 -2.40
C PRO A 283 26.67 6.79 -1.39
N GLY A 284 27.46 5.81 -1.79
CA GLY A 284 27.89 4.66 -0.98
C GLY A 284 27.14 3.36 -1.25
N CYS A 285 26.12 3.33 -2.11
CA CYS A 285 25.35 2.14 -2.45
C CYS A 285 25.95 1.29 -3.59
N ALA A 286 27.27 1.30 -3.76
CA ALA A 286 27.96 0.58 -4.83
C ALA A 286 27.47 -0.86 -5.01
N GLY A 287 27.22 -1.26 -6.27
CA GLY A 287 26.69 -2.56 -6.68
C GLY A 287 25.16 -2.68 -6.52
N ALA A 288 24.45 -1.58 -6.22
CA ALA A 288 23.00 -1.58 -6.11
C ALA A 288 22.31 -1.72 -7.47
N LYS A 289 21.14 -2.39 -7.47
CA LYS A 289 20.31 -2.62 -8.67
C LYS A 289 18.86 -2.27 -8.37
N GLY A 290 18.24 -1.48 -9.25
CA GLY A 290 16.82 -1.13 -9.14
C GLY A 290 16.13 -1.25 -10.49
N THR A 291 14.93 -1.82 -10.49
CA THR A 291 14.10 -1.94 -11.68
C THR A 291 12.66 -1.55 -11.36
N GLU A 292 12.06 -0.77 -12.24
CA GLU A 292 10.65 -0.42 -12.23
C GLU A 292 10.01 -0.83 -13.55
N ARG A 293 8.85 -1.46 -13.50
CA ARG A 293 8.04 -1.81 -14.68
C ARG A 293 6.59 -1.46 -14.44
N GLU A 294 5.98 -0.80 -15.43
CA GLU A 294 4.56 -0.52 -15.42
C GLU A 294 3.89 -1.10 -16.66
N ASP A 295 2.76 -1.79 -16.48
CA ASP A 295 1.93 -2.32 -17.56
C ASP A 295 0.48 -1.91 -17.36
N VAL A 296 -0.05 -1.04 -18.23
CA VAL A 296 -1.38 -0.42 -18.10
C VAL A 296 -2.24 -0.78 -19.30
N LEU A 297 -3.38 -1.39 -19.03
CA LEU A 297 -4.46 -1.59 -20.00
C LEU A 297 -5.43 -0.41 -19.93
N LEU A 298 -5.62 0.26 -21.06
CA LEU A 298 -6.56 1.38 -21.20
C LEU A 298 -7.85 0.88 -21.86
N LEU A 299 -8.99 1.14 -21.25
CA LEU A 299 -10.31 0.72 -21.73
C LEU A 299 -11.25 1.94 -21.78
N GLY A 300 -11.13 2.73 -22.84
CA GLY A 300 -11.91 3.94 -23.09
C GLY A 300 -11.08 5.08 -23.65
N ASP A 301 -11.77 6.14 -24.08
CA ASP A 301 -11.17 7.31 -24.73
C ASP A 301 -10.93 8.49 -23.77
N ASP A 302 -11.71 8.59 -22.67
CA ASP A 302 -11.61 9.65 -21.67
C ASP A 302 -10.86 9.16 -20.43
N ILE A 303 -9.56 8.87 -20.60
CA ILE A 303 -8.69 8.37 -19.54
C ILE A 303 -7.54 9.34 -19.32
N VAL A 304 -7.30 9.72 -18.05
CA VAL A 304 -6.10 10.46 -17.67
C VAL A 304 -5.08 9.50 -17.07
N ASN A 305 -4.11 9.05 -17.88
CA ASN A 305 -3.02 8.19 -17.45
C ASN A 305 -1.71 8.98 -17.43
N GLN A 306 -1.17 9.21 -16.23
CA GLN A 306 0.07 9.93 -16.02
C GLN A 306 1.07 9.08 -15.23
N THR A 307 2.32 9.06 -15.68
CA THR A 307 3.41 8.32 -15.03
C THR A 307 4.68 9.14 -15.01
N ILE A 308 5.36 9.14 -13.87
CA ILE A 308 6.67 9.78 -13.70
C ILE A 308 7.64 8.74 -13.17
N PRO A 309 8.35 8.02 -14.03
CA PRO A 309 9.50 7.22 -13.61
C PRO A 309 10.68 8.16 -13.31
N LEU A 310 11.34 7.97 -12.18
CA LEU A 310 12.46 8.79 -11.76
C LEU A 310 13.61 7.92 -11.25
N ILE A 311 14.79 8.06 -11.86
CA ILE A 311 16.03 7.45 -11.37
C ILE A 311 16.95 8.57 -10.92
N LEU A 312 17.17 8.68 -9.61
CA LEU A 312 18.16 9.57 -9.03
C LEU A 312 19.45 8.78 -8.82
N CYS A 313 20.54 9.23 -9.40
CA CYS A 313 21.80 8.48 -9.42
C CYS A 313 22.94 9.36 -8.94
N ALA A 314 23.39 9.12 -7.70
CA ALA A 314 24.53 9.79 -7.10
C ALA A 314 25.68 8.81 -6.76
N GLU A 315 25.67 7.60 -7.35
CA GLU A 315 26.67 6.55 -7.24
C GLU A 315 26.99 6.03 -8.64
N GLU A 316 28.26 5.74 -8.96
CA GLU A 316 28.68 5.32 -10.29
C GLU A 316 28.50 3.83 -10.55
N ASP A 317 28.69 2.98 -9.53
CA ASP A 317 28.60 1.52 -9.64
C ASP A 317 27.19 1.03 -9.31
N VAL A 318 26.21 1.36 -10.16
CA VAL A 318 24.79 0.96 -9.97
C VAL A 318 24.12 0.60 -11.30
N GLU A 319 23.04 -0.16 -11.23
CA GLU A 319 22.17 -0.48 -12.37
C GLU A 319 20.73 0.01 -12.08
N GLY A 320 20.26 0.99 -12.84
CA GLY A 320 18.90 1.51 -12.76
C GLY A 320 18.14 1.29 -14.06
N ASN A 321 16.97 0.64 -14.00
CA ASN A 321 16.15 0.37 -15.17
C ASN A 321 14.71 0.80 -14.91
N HIS A 322 14.05 1.37 -15.92
CA HIS A 322 12.62 1.53 -15.93
C HIS A 322 12.02 1.13 -17.27
N GLY A 323 10.77 0.68 -17.28
CA GLY A 323 10.03 0.36 -18.49
C GLY A 323 8.54 0.54 -18.28
N ALA A 324 7.84 1.08 -19.26
CA ALA A 324 6.40 1.22 -19.21
C ALA A 324 5.78 0.72 -20.52
N SER A 325 4.70 -0.04 -20.39
CA SER A 325 3.83 -0.45 -21.48
C SER A 325 2.42 0.05 -21.19
N MET A 326 1.88 0.83 -22.10
CA MET A 326 0.55 1.43 -21.96
C MET A 326 -0.18 1.34 -23.28
N GLY A 327 -1.39 0.84 -23.26
CA GLY A 327 -2.16 0.75 -24.49
C GLY A 327 -3.49 0.02 -24.32
N ASP A 328 -4.22 0.01 -25.38
CA ASP A 328 -5.49 -0.69 -25.51
C ASP A 328 -5.23 -2.19 -25.69
N LEU A 329 -6.31 -2.97 -25.66
CA LEU A 329 -6.25 -4.37 -26.06
C LEU A 329 -5.86 -4.47 -27.56
N ASP A 330 -4.82 -5.24 -27.84
CA ASP A 330 -4.36 -5.38 -29.22
C ASP A 330 -5.43 -5.96 -30.16
N ASP A 331 -5.47 -5.44 -31.38
CA ASP A 331 -6.48 -5.78 -32.37
C ASP A 331 -6.54 -7.28 -32.69
N ALA A 332 -5.43 -8.02 -32.63
CA ALA A 332 -5.39 -9.43 -32.92
C ALA A 332 -6.05 -10.24 -31.79
N THR A 333 -5.78 -9.91 -30.55
CA THR A 333 -6.45 -10.52 -29.39
C THR A 333 -7.93 -10.18 -29.38
N LEU A 334 -8.30 -8.93 -29.64
CA LEU A 334 -9.70 -8.50 -29.71
C LEU A 334 -10.44 -9.25 -30.85
N PHE A 335 -9.87 -9.28 -32.04
CA PHE A 335 -10.42 -10.01 -33.17
C PHE A 335 -10.60 -11.52 -32.86
N TYR A 336 -9.59 -12.13 -32.23
CA TYR A 336 -9.68 -13.54 -31.84
C TYR A 336 -10.85 -13.79 -30.87
N LEU A 337 -10.97 -12.99 -29.81
CA LEU A 337 -12.02 -13.14 -28.81
C LEU A 337 -13.41 -12.90 -29.42
N CYS A 338 -13.56 -11.86 -30.25
CA CYS A 338 -14.81 -11.58 -30.95
C CYS A 338 -15.18 -12.71 -31.95
N SER A 339 -14.19 -13.30 -32.61
CA SER A 339 -14.44 -14.46 -33.52
C SER A 339 -14.91 -15.70 -32.75
N ARG A 340 -14.71 -15.76 -31.44
CA ARG A 340 -15.22 -16.81 -30.54
C ARG A 340 -16.60 -16.51 -29.95
N GLY A 341 -17.23 -15.40 -30.35
CA GLY A 341 -18.59 -15.03 -29.99
C GLY A 341 -18.72 -14.04 -28.84
N LEU A 342 -17.63 -13.49 -28.35
CA LEU A 342 -17.66 -12.40 -27.34
C LEU A 342 -17.95 -11.06 -28.03
N SER A 343 -18.74 -10.20 -27.42
CA SER A 343 -18.76 -8.79 -27.80
C SER A 343 -17.42 -8.12 -27.45
N ARG A 344 -17.15 -6.95 -28.04
CA ARG A 344 -15.95 -6.17 -27.70
C ARG A 344 -15.86 -5.92 -26.20
N GLU A 345 -16.94 -5.45 -25.59
CA GLU A 345 -17.03 -5.14 -24.17
C GLU A 345 -16.80 -6.37 -23.27
N GLU A 346 -17.30 -7.55 -23.69
CA GLU A 346 -17.05 -8.79 -22.97
C GLU A 346 -15.58 -9.22 -23.07
N ALA A 347 -14.96 -9.05 -24.24
CA ALA A 347 -13.54 -9.35 -24.45
C ALA A 347 -12.65 -8.42 -23.59
N GLU A 348 -12.91 -7.13 -23.61
CA GLU A 348 -12.19 -6.13 -22.81
C GLU A 348 -12.33 -6.44 -21.30
N ARG A 349 -13.52 -6.69 -20.79
CA ARG A 349 -13.75 -7.09 -19.40
C ARG A 349 -13.03 -8.37 -19.02
N MET A 350 -13.04 -9.37 -19.91
CA MET A 350 -12.38 -10.64 -19.66
C MET A 350 -10.86 -10.45 -19.50
N VAL A 351 -10.23 -9.67 -20.38
CA VAL A 351 -8.79 -9.41 -20.32
C VAL A 351 -8.45 -8.55 -19.11
N ALA A 352 -9.22 -7.50 -18.83
CA ALA A 352 -9.05 -6.66 -17.65
C ALA A 352 -9.13 -7.49 -16.37
N ARG A 353 -10.10 -8.38 -16.29
CA ARG A 353 -10.26 -9.28 -15.15
C ARG A 353 -9.09 -10.23 -15.00
N ALA A 354 -8.65 -10.86 -16.08
CA ALA A 354 -7.52 -11.79 -16.05
C ALA A 354 -6.25 -11.16 -15.49
N ARG A 355 -6.01 -9.85 -15.72
CA ARG A 355 -4.88 -9.13 -15.13
C ARG A 355 -4.99 -9.03 -13.61
N ILE A 356 -6.17 -8.72 -13.08
CA ILE A 356 -6.39 -8.65 -11.64
C ILE A 356 -6.39 -10.05 -11.02
N ASP A 357 -6.99 -11.04 -11.67
CA ASP A 357 -7.02 -12.43 -11.19
C ASP A 357 -5.61 -13.01 -11.06
N ALA A 358 -4.69 -12.70 -11.99
CA ALA A 358 -3.28 -13.11 -11.90
C ALA A 358 -2.56 -12.56 -10.65
N LEU A 359 -2.88 -11.34 -10.23
CA LEU A 359 -2.36 -10.78 -8.98
C LEU A 359 -3.11 -11.31 -7.76
N ASN A 360 -4.40 -11.55 -7.88
CA ASN A 360 -5.21 -12.11 -6.80
C ASN A 360 -4.77 -13.54 -6.43
N GLU A 361 -4.26 -14.33 -7.37
CA GLU A 361 -3.67 -15.65 -7.10
C GLU A 361 -2.46 -15.58 -6.14
N LEU A 362 -1.80 -14.42 -6.04
CA LEU A 362 -0.68 -14.20 -5.12
C LEU A 362 -1.14 -13.85 -3.69
N VAL A 363 -2.41 -13.52 -3.49
CA VAL A 363 -2.96 -13.24 -2.16
C VAL A 363 -2.96 -14.52 -1.33
N ALA A 364 -2.42 -14.44 -0.14
CA ALA A 364 -2.10 -15.61 0.69
C ALA A 364 -3.30 -16.33 1.32
N ASP A 365 -4.50 -15.76 1.23
CA ASP A 365 -5.70 -16.31 1.86
C ASP A 365 -6.83 -16.53 0.84
N GLU A 366 -7.28 -17.77 0.71
CA GLU A 366 -8.32 -18.16 -0.26
C GLU A 366 -9.67 -17.46 -0.02
N ALA A 367 -10.01 -17.16 1.24
CA ALA A 367 -11.23 -16.46 1.55
C ALA A 367 -11.16 -15.00 1.07
N VAL A 368 -10.00 -14.38 1.19
CA VAL A 368 -9.75 -13.03 0.67
C VAL A 368 -9.72 -13.04 -0.87
N GLN A 369 -9.09 -14.05 -1.49
CA GLN A 369 -9.14 -14.19 -2.96
C GLN A 369 -10.58 -14.24 -3.49
N LYS A 370 -11.47 -14.96 -2.80
CA LYS A 370 -12.90 -15.01 -3.15
C LYS A 370 -13.58 -13.65 -2.97
N GLN A 371 -13.26 -12.92 -1.89
CA GLN A 371 -13.78 -11.56 -1.67
C GLN A 371 -13.38 -10.62 -2.81
N VAL A 372 -12.12 -10.69 -3.27
CA VAL A 372 -11.66 -9.94 -4.44
C VAL A 372 -12.47 -10.30 -5.68
N GLN A 373 -12.67 -11.60 -5.95
CA GLN A 373 -13.46 -12.06 -7.09
C GLN A 373 -14.91 -11.56 -7.02
N GLU A 374 -15.55 -11.63 -5.86
CA GLU A 374 -16.91 -11.14 -5.65
C GLU A 374 -16.99 -9.62 -5.84
N PHE A 375 -16.04 -8.87 -5.29
CA PHE A 375 -15.96 -7.43 -5.47
C PHE A 375 -15.78 -7.05 -6.95
N MET A 376 -14.90 -7.72 -7.66
CA MET A 376 -14.67 -7.50 -9.09
C MET A 376 -15.88 -7.89 -9.96
N ASN A 377 -16.72 -8.86 -9.54
CA ASN A 377 -17.97 -9.21 -10.22
C ASN A 377 -19.04 -8.11 -10.14
N GLN A 378 -19.01 -7.28 -9.11
CA GLN A 378 -19.95 -6.16 -8.91
C GLN A 378 -19.54 -4.92 -9.74
N LYS A 379 -18.27 -4.83 -10.13
CA LYS A 379 -17.78 -3.75 -11.02
C LYS A 379 -18.24 -4.02 -12.45
N ARG A 380 -19.03 -3.09 -12.99
CA ARG A 380 -19.56 -3.12 -14.37
C ARG A 380 -18.61 -2.42 -15.32
#